data_da09287ff2f351bbafa596cb061b4bc4
#
_entry.id   da09287ff2f351bbafa596cb061b4bc4
#
_cell.length_a   1.000
_cell.length_b   1.000
_cell.length_c   1.000
_cell.angle_alpha   90.00
_cell.angle_beta   90.00
_cell.angle_gamma   90.00
#
_symmetry.space_group_name_H-M   'P 1'
#
loop_
_entity.id
_entity.type
_entity.pdbx_description
1 polymer ?
#
loop_
_entity_poly.entity_id
_entity_poly.type
_entity_poly.pdbx_seq_one_letter_code
_entity_poly.pdbx_strand_id
1 'polypeptide(L)'
;MVGINLGLIVVSASATIIAQSFDIRSLAVALPVVGMVAGILYYQSLPEIDTDKAGGKTTLANILGKDHALLVFRIWWPVVWMSIINLWLSGLAGWPVLFCLVGLPLYWKAQKLIAARGDGDWLELDRYGYLVRLCYLTSGISCIVGVAL
;
A
#
# COMPACT_ATOMS: atom_id res chain seq x y z
N MET A 1 -9.09 -0.52 -9.16
CA MET A 1 -10.32 0.27 -8.90
C MET A 1 -10.49 0.62 -7.42
N VAL A 2 -10.46 -0.34 -6.47
CA VAL A 2 -10.71 -0.07 -5.03
C VAL A 2 -9.74 0.96 -4.43
N GLY A 3 -8.43 0.90 -4.73
CA GLY A 3 -7.47 1.88 -4.25
C GLY A 3 -7.78 3.32 -4.70
N ILE A 4 -8.24 3.49 -5.94
CA ILE A 4 -8.66 4.79 -6.46
C ILE A 4 -9.91 5.28 -5.73
N ASN A 5 -10.91 4.42 -5.56
CA ASN A 5 -12.15 4.81 -4.91
C ASN A 5 -11.92 5.17 -3.43
N LEU A 6 -11.28 4.30 -2.66
CA LEU A 6 -11.08 4.52 -1.22
C LEU A 6 -9.93 5.51 -0.92
N GLY A 7 -8.89 5.55 -1.75
CA GLY A 7 -7.79 6.47 -1.56
C GLY A 7 -8.09 7.86 -2.16
N LEU A 8 -8.24 7.93 -3.49
CA LEU A 8 -8.34 9.23 -4.16
C LEU A 8 -9.68 9.91 -3.91
N ILE A 9 -10.80 9.23 -4.19
CA ILE A 9 -12.12 9.85 -4.13
C ILE A 9 -12.49 10.18 -2.68
N VAL A 10 -12.36 9.22 -1.76
CA VAL A 10 -12.76 9.44 -0.36
C VAL A 10 -11.91 10.52 0.30
N VAL A 11 -10.58 10.49 0.15
CA VAL A 11 -9.71 11.49 0.77
C VAL A 11 -9.96 12.88 0.19
N SER A 12 -10.02 13.01 -1.14
CA SER A 12 -10.23 14.31 -1.77
C SER A 12 -11.63 14.88 -1.51
N ALA A 13 -12.67 14.04 -1.53
CA ALA A 13 -14.02 14.46 -1.22
C ALA A 13 -14.15 14.90 0.25
N SER A 14 -13.58 14.13 1.19
CA SER A 14 -13.60 14.51 2.62
C SER A 14 -12.88 15.84 2.85
N ALA A 15 -11.71 16.02 2.24
CA ALA A 15 -10.96 17.27 2.33
C ALA A 15 -11.77 18.46 1.76
N THR A 16 -12.43 18.27 0.60
CA THR A 16 -13.27 19.29 -0.02
C THR A 16 -14.47 19.67 0.86
N ILE A 17 -15.13 18.69 1.47
CA ILE A 17 -16.28 18.92 2.35
C ILE A 17 -15.84 19.70 3.60
N ILE A 18 -14.73 19.31 4.23
CA ILE A 18 -14.23 19.95 5.44
C ILE A 18 -13.76 21.39 5.16
N ALA A 19 -13.00 21.58 4.08
CA ALA A 19 -12.47 22.89 3.69
C ALA A 19 -13.52 23.79 2.98
N GLN A 20 -14.67 23.25 2.61
CA GLN A 20 -15.69 23.90 1.78
C GLN A 20 -15.14 24.46 0.44
N SER A 21 -14.00 23.94 -0.01
CA SER A 21 -13.33 24.31 -1.25
C SER A 21 -12.48 23.15 -1.76
N PHE A 22 -12.43 22.97 -3.07
CA PHE A 22 -11.54 21.96 -3.66
C PHE A 22 -10.11 22.53 -3.78
N ASP A 23 -9.15 21.83 -3.15
CA ASP A 23 -7.73 22.10 -3.33
C ASP A 23 -7.07 20.91 -4.03
N ILE A 24 -6.40 21.17 -5.16
CA ILE A 24 -5.65 20.16 -5.90
C ILE A 24 -4.57 19.45 -5.04
N ARG A 25 -4.08 20.09 -4.00
CA ARG A 25 -3.13 19.52 -3.04
C ARG A 25 -3.69 18.31 -2.31
N SER A 26 -5.01 18.24 -2.13
CA SER A 26 -5.68 17.08 -1.54
C SER A 26 -5.47 15.80 -2.34
N LEU A 27 -5.31 15.92 -3.67
CA LEU A 27 -4.97 14.78 -4.54
C LEU A 27 -3.57 14.26 -4.26
N ALA A 28 -2.61 15.15 -4.02
CA ALA A 28 -1.24 14.75 -3.69
C ALA A 28 -1.20 13.98 -2.35
N VAL A 29 -1.93 14.45 -1.35
CA VAL A 29 -2.06 13.77 -0.04
C VAL A 29 -2.80 12.43 -0.17
N ALA A 30 -3.73 12.31 -1.10
CA ALA A 30 -4.47 11.08 -1.35
C ALA A 30 -3.61 9.97 -1.99
N LEU A 31 -2.57 10.31 -2.79
CA LEU A 31 -1.76 9.33 -3.51
C LEU A 31 -1.13 8.23 -2.62
N PRO A 32 -0.47 8.54 -1.50
CA PRO A 32 0.02 7.51 -0.59
C PRO A 32 -1.08 6.59 -0.08
N VAL A 33 -2.27 7.14 0.22
CA VAL A 33 -3.42 6.35 0.70
C VAL A 33 -3.89 5.38 -0.39
N VAL A 34 -3.97 5.84 -1.64
CA VAL A 34 -4.25 4.96 -2.81
C VAL A 34 -3.25 3.81 -2.85
N GLY A 35 -1.95 4.12 -2.74
CA GLY A 35 -0.89 3.13 -2.77
C GLY A 35 -0.97 2.14 -1.61
N MET A 36 -1.21 2.62 -0.39
CA MET A 36 -1.34 1.78 0.80
C MET A 36 -2.52 0.80 0.69
N VAL A 37 -3.72 1.29 0.31
CA VAL A 37 -4.92 0.46 0.14
C VAL A 37 -4.71 -0.56 -0.97
N ALA A 38 -4.21 -0.12 -2.13
CA ALA A 38 -3.93 -1.01 -3.25
C ALA A 38 -2.88 -2.07 -2.90
N GLY A 39 -1.85 -1.71 -2.11
CA GLY A 39 -0.80 -2.63 -1.68
C GLY A 39 -1.31 -3.75 -0.77
N ILE A 40 -2.21 -3.44 0.17
CA ILE A 40 -2.85 -4.46 1.02
C ILE A 40 -3.70 -5.41 0.17
N LEU A 41 -4.57 -4.86 -0.69
CA LEU A 41 -5.45 -5.66 -1.54
C LEU A 41 -4.65 -6.52 -2.52
N TYR A 42 -3.55 -5.97 -3.04
CA TYR A 42 -2.65 -6.73 -3.89
C TYR A 42 -2.01 -7.90 -3.14
N TYR A 43 -1.52 -7.66 -1.91
CA TYR A 43 -0.97 -8.73 -1.10
C TYR A 43 -1.99 -9.83 -0.81
N GLN A 44 -3.24 -9.46 -0.50
CA GLN A 44 -4.32 -10.43 -0.26
C GLN A 44 -4.63 -11.30 -1.48
N SER A 45 -4.41 -10.79 -2.70
CA SER A 45 -4.60 -11.57 -3.92
C SER A 45 -3.46 -12.55 -4.23
N LEU A 46 -2.31 -12.46 -3.54
CA LEU A 46 -1.17 -13.37 -3.79
C LEU A 46 -1.46 -14.81 -3.34
N PRO A 47 -1.96 -15.06 -2.10
CA PRO A 47 -2.32 -16.42 -1.66
C PRO A 47 -3.40 -17.06 -2.53
N GLU A 48 -4.27 -16.24 -3.12
CA GLU A 48 -5.45 -16.68 -3.87
C GLU A 48 -5.21 -16.84 -5.38
N ILE A 49 -3.98 -16.67 -5.89
CA ILE A 49 -3.70 -16.70 -7.34
C ILE A 49 -4.28 -17.93 -8.02
N ASP A 50 -4.05 -19.12 -7.48
CA ASP A 50 -4.47 -20.38 -8.10
C ASP A 50 -5.99 -20.58 -7.96
N THR A 51 -6.57 -20.23 -6.81
CA THR A 51 -8.01 -20.34 -6.55
C THR A 51 -8.81 -19.32 -7.34
N ASP A 52 -8.33 -18.08 -7.43
CA ASP A 52 -8.93 -17.02 -8.25
C ASP A 52 -8.93 -17.40 -9.74
N LYS A 53 -7.81 -17.97 -10.23
CA LYS A 53 -7.71 -18.45 -11.61
C LYS A 53 -8.67 -19.60 -11.89
N ALA A 54 -8.78 -20.57 -10.98
CA ALA A 54 -9.70 -21.68 -11.09
C ALA A 54 -11.17 -21.23 -11.05
N GLY A 55 -11.48 -20.19 -10.26
CA GLY A 55 -12.81 -19.58 -10.18
C GLY A 55 -13.14 -18.60 -11.31
N GLY A 56 -12.25 -18.39 -12.28
CA GLY A 56 -12.45 -17.45 -13.39
C GLY A 56 -12.34 -15.98 -12.98
N LYS A 57 -11.89 -15.67 -11.77
CA LYS A 57 -11.71 -14.30 -11.28
C LYS A 57 -10.41 -13.74 -11.83
N THR A 58 -10.47 -12.56 -12.43
CA THR A 58 -9.31 -11.87 -13.00
C THR A 58 -8.76 -10.86 -12.01
N THR A 59 -7.60 -11.15 -11.43
CA THR A 59 -6.84 -10.26 -10.56
C THR A 59 -5.51 -9.87 -11.22
N LEU A 60 -4.92 -8.74 -10.81
CA LEU A 60 -3.60 -8.34 -11.33
C LEU A 60 -2.55 -9.42 -11.04
N ALA A 61 -2.63 -10.04 -9.85
CA ALA A 61 -1.70 -11.08 -9.45
C ALA A 61 -1.77 -12.32 -10.36
N ASN A 62 -2.98 -12.78 -10.72
CA ASN A 62 -3.11 -13.95 -11.59
C ASN A 62 -2.84 -13.67 -13.09
N ILE A 63 -3.01 -12.40 -13.53
CA ILE A 63 -2.61 -11.99 -14.88
C ILE A 63 -1.08 -12.02 -15.02
N LEU A 64 -0.38 -11.50 -14.00
CA LEU A 64 1.08 -11.42 -14.01
C LEU A 64 1.76 -12.77 -13.82
N GLY A 65 1.09 -13.72 -13.18
CA GLY A 65 1.69 -14.98 -12.74
C GLY A 65 2.60 -14.79 -11.53
N LYS A 66 3.00 -15.89 -10.90
CA LYS A 66 3.67 -15.91 -9.59
C LYS A 66 4.94 -15.08 -9.53
N ASP A 67 5.83 -15.22 -10.52
CA ASP A 67 7.13 -14.54 -10.52
C ASP A 67 7.00 -13.01 -10.61
N HIS A 68 6.20 -12.53 -11.56
CA HIS A 68 5.99 -11.10 -11.73
C HIS A 68 5.12 -10.51 -10.62
N ALA A 69 4.21 -11.28 -10.05
CA ALA A 69 3.40 -10.84 -8.93
C ALA A 69 4.27 -10.54 -7.70
N LEU A 70 5.27 -11.39 -7.41
CA LEU A 70 6.25 -11.11 -6.33
C LEU A 70 7.11 -9.90 -6.63
N LEU A 71 7.53 -9.69 -7.87
CA LEU A 71 8.32 -8.51 -8.26
C LEU A 71 7.53 -7.23 -8.01
N VAL A 72 6.25 -7.19 -8.41
CA VAL A 72 5.37 -6.05 -8.15
C VAL A 72 5.25 -5.79 -6.66
N PHE A 73 5.05 -6.82 -5.84
CA PHE A 73 5.01 -6.67 -4.39
C PHE A 73 6.32 -6.09 -3.82
N ARG A 74 7.48 -6.53 -4.34
CA ARG A 74 8.80 -6.02 -3.91
C ARG A 74 9.01 -4.54 -4.20
N ILE A 75 8.41 -4.00 -5.23
CA ILE A 75 8.58 -2.60 -5.64
C ILE A 75 7.51 -1.71 -4.99
N TRP A 76 6.35 -2.26 -4.65
CA TRP A 76 5.16 -1.51 -4.27
C TRP A 76 5.37 -0.60 -3.04
N TRP A 77 5.81 -1.17 -1.93
CA TRP A 77 5.98 -0.40 -0.70
C TRP A 77 7.08 0.67 -0.77
N PRO A 78 8.26 0.42 -1.35
CA PRO A 78 9.21 1.49 -1.65
C PRO A 78 8.60 2.67 -2.41
N VAL A 79 7.76 2.42 -3.41
CA VAL A 79 7.07 3.48 -4.16
C VAL A 79 6.09 4.25 -3.27
N VAL A 80 5.34 3.55 -2.43
CA VAL A 80 4.43 4.20 -1.45
C VAL A 80 5.22 5.09 -0.49
N TRP A 81 6.31 4.61 0.08
CA TRP A 81 7.13 5.43 0.98
C TRP A 81 7.78 6.62 0.28
N MET A 82 8.22 6.45 -0.95
CA MET A 82 8.71 7.59 -1.75
C MET A 82 7.61 8.65 -1.95
N SER A 83 6.38 8.24 -2.19
CA SER A 83 5.25 9.19 -2.30
C SER A 83 4.98 9.91 -0.97
N ILE A 84 5.10 9.23 0.18
CA ILE A 84 4.98 9.84 1.50
C ILE A 84 6.11 10.84 1.77
N ILE A 85 7.35 10.45 1.48
CA ILE A 85 8.51 11.34 1.63
C ILE A 85 8.37 12.58 0.74
N ASN A 86 7.82 12.43 -0.46
CA ASN A 86 7.57 13.54 -1.36
C ASN A 86 6.58 14.57 -0.78
N LEU A 87 5.62 14.16 0.05
CA LEU A 87 4.74 15.10 0.75
C LEU A 87 5.55 16.02 1.69
N TRP A 88 6.54 15.49 2.39
CA TRP A 88 7.42 16.28 3.22
C TRP A 88 8.32 17.21 2.39
N LEU A 89 8.93 16.69 1.35
CA LEU A 89 9.82 17.48 0.48
C LEU A 89 9.08 18.64 -0.23
N SER A 90 7.81 18.46 -0.54
CA SER A 90 6.96 19.49 -1.17
C SER A 90 6.30 20.45 -0.17
N GLY A 91 6.56 20.28 1.15
CA GLY A 91 5.97 21.11 2.19
C GLY A 91 4.48 20.89 2.43
N LEU A 92 3.93 19.78 1.93
CA LEU A 92 2.53 19.40 2.14
C LEU A 92 2.30 18.64 3.46
N ALA A 93 3.37 18.19 4.10
CA ALA A 93 3.33 17.50 5.38
C ALA A 93 4.59 17.78 6.20
N GLY A 94 4.47 17.73 7.53
CA GLY A 94 5.58 17.88 8.46
C GLY A 94 6.50 16.65 8.50
N TRP A 95 7.65 16.78 9.14
CA TRP A 95 8.66 15.73 9.28
C TRP A 95 8.14 14.40 9.90
N PRO A 96 7.05 14.33 10.70
CA PRO A 96 6.58 13.06 11.25
C PRO A 96 6.19 12.03 10.20
N VAL A 97 5.95 12.41 8.94
CA VAL A 97 5.72 11.44 7.86
C VAL A 97 6.89 10.48 7.68
N LEU A 98 8.11 10.89 8.06
CA LEU A 98 9.30 10.05 7.97
C LEU A 98 9.25 8.82 8.89
N PHE A 99 8.37 8.82 9.90
CA PHE A 99 8.12 7.62 10.71
C PHE A 99 7.54 6.45 9.91
N CYS A 100 7.04 6.68 8.68
CA CYS A 100 6.66 5.58 7.77
C CYS A 100 7.82 4.60 7.57
N LEU A 101 9.08 5.06 7.65
CA LEU A 101 10.28 4.24 7.49
C LEU A 101 10.47 3.21 8.62
N VAL A 102 9.76 3.35 9.75
CA VAL A 102 9.69 2.29 10.79
C VAL A 102 9.08 1.01 10.22
N GLY A 103 8.29 1.09 9.16
CA GLY A 103 7.80 -0.06 8.42
C GLY A 103 8.86 -0.85 7.63
N LEU A 104 10.04 -0.25 7.34
CA LEU A 104 11.11 -0.89 6.55
C LEU A 104 11.56 -2.26 7.09
N PRO A 105 11.90 -2.44 8.38
CA PRO A 105 12.29 -3.74 8.90
C PRO A 105 11.17 -4.76 8.83
N LEU A 106 9.91 -4.35 9.00
CA LEU A 106 8.74 -5.23 8.88
C LEU A 106 8.58 -5.70 7.44
N TYR A 107 8.67 -4.79 6.49
CA TYR A 107 8.63 -5.09 5.07
C TYR A 107 9.79 -6.00 4.64
N TRP A 108 11.01 -5.71 5.09
CA TRP A 108 12.18 -6.55 4.81
C TRP A 108 12.00 -7.97 5.34
N LYS A 109 11.45 -8.10 6.55
CA LYS A 109 11.11 -9.40 7.14
C LYS A 109 10.07 -10.13 6.28
N ALA A 110 9.01 -9.45 5.85
CA ALA A 110 8.00 -10.02 4.96
C ALA A 110 8.63 -10.52 3.66
N GLN A 111 9.48 -9.71 3.01
CA GLN A 111 10.18 -10.09 1.78
C GLN A 111 11.05 -11.34 1.94
N LYS A 112 11.82 -11.42 3.03
CA LYS A 112 12.66 -12.60 3.33
C LYS A 112 11.82 -13.86 3.52
N LEU A 113 10.71 -13.76 4.26
CA LEU A 113 9.83 -14.89 4.53
C LEU A 113 9.14 -15.38 3.24
N ILE A 114 8.73 -14.47 2.37
CA ILE A 114 8.15 -14.79 1.07
C ILE A 114 9.19 -15.44 0.15
N ALA A 115 10.41 -14.87 0.10
CA ALA A 115 11.49 -15.39 -0.74
C ALA A 115 11.98 -16.78 -0.28
N ALA A 116 11.98 -17.06 1.02
CA ALA A 116 12.43 -18.34 1.57
C ALA A 116 11.49 -19.51 1.23
N ARG A 117 10.28 -19.24 0.74
CA ARG A 117 9.30 -20.29 0.40
C ARG A 117 9.52 -20.93 -0.94
N GLY A 118 10.16 -20.24 -1.89
CA GLY A 118 10.31 -20.75 -3.25
C GLY A 118 8.95 -21.08 -3.90
N ASP A 119 8.85 -22.27 -4.49
CA ASP A 119 7.64 -22.78 -5.16
C ASP A 119 6.62 -23.43 -4.20
N GLY A 120 6.71 -23.16 -2.89
CA GLY A 120 5.82 -23.70 -1.89
C GLY A 120 4.37 -23.26 -2.01
N ASP A 121 3.53 -23.74 -1.09
CA ASP A 121 2.11 -23.41 -1.06
C ASP A 121 1.89 -21.90 -0.81
N TRP A 122 1.28 -21.24 -1.79
CA TRP A 122 0.99 -19.80 -1.76
C TRP A 122 -0.04 -19.41 -0.70
N LEU A 123 -0.91 -20.34 -0.30
CA LEU A 123 -1.86 -20.12 0.79
C LEU A 123 -1.17 -19.78 2.11
N GLU A 124 0.06 -20.28 2.34
CA GLU A 124 0.79 -19.93 3.54
C GLU A 124 1.25 -18.46 3.59
N LEU A 125 1.25 -17.72 2.48
CA LEU A 125 1.53 -16.28 2.48
C LEU A 125 0.55 -15.50 3.36
N ASP A 126 -0.67 -16.01 3.55
CA ASP A 126 -1.66 -15.38 4.44
C ASP A 126 -1.14 -15.21 5.87
N ARG A 127 -0.29 -16.14 6.35
CA ARG A 127 0.35 -16.04 7.66
C ARG A 127 1.19 -14.77 7.85
N TYR A 128 1.73 -14.19 6.78
CA TYR A 128 2.59 -13.00 6.83
C TYR A 128 1.84 -11.70 6.57
N GLY A 129 0.55 -11.78 6.29
CA GLY A 129 -0.31 -10.62 6.04
C GLY A 129 -0.32 -9.60 7.18
N TYR A 130 -0.08 -10.05 8.44
CA TYR A 130 0.03 -9.14 9.57
C TYR A 130 1.20 -8.16 9.43
N LEU A 131 2.34 -8.56 8.82
CA LEU A 131 3.48 -7.67 8.58
C LEU A 131 3.13 -6.55 7.61
N VAL A 132 2.38 -6.89 6.55
CA VAL A 132 1.91 -5.92 5.56
C VAL A 132 0.90 -4.96 6.20
N ARG A 133 -0.01 -5.47 7.04
CA ARG A 133 -0.95 -4.63 7.80
C ARG A 133 -0.23 -3.68 8.77
N LEU A 134 0.84 -4.13 9.43
CA LEU A 134 1.66 -3.27 10.28
C LEU A 134 2.38 -2.18 9.46
N CYS A 135 2.90 -2.49 8.28
CA CYS A 135 3.46 -1.48 7.37
C CYS A 135 2.40 -0.43 6.99
N TYR A 136 1.17 -0.86 6.71
CA TYR A 136 0.05 0.05 6.44
C TYR A 136 -0.25 0.95 7.64
N LEU A 137 -0.37 0.39 8.83
CA LEU A 137 -0.69 1.14 10.05
C LEU A 137 0.41 2.18 10.38
N THR A 138 1.68 1.78 10.34
CA THR A 138 2.80 2.70 10.61
C THR A 138 2.85 3.82 9.59
N SER A 139 2.66 3.52 8.31
CA SER A 139 2.63 4.52 7.25
C SER A 139 1.40 5.43 7.34
N GLY A 140 0.22 4.88 7.62
CA GLY A 140 -1.01 5.63 7.76
C GLY A 140 -0.98 6.59 8.94
N ILE A 141 -0.54 6.12 10.12
CA ILE A 141 -0.41 6.96 11.31
C ILE A 141 0.60 8.10 11.06
N SER A 142 1.75 7.79 10.45
CA SER A 142 2.74 8.81 10.14
C SER A 142 2.23 9.87 9.16
N CYS A 143 1.43 9.47 8.16
CA CYS A 143 0.76 10.41 7.26
C CYS A 143 -0.23 11.31 8.00
N ILE A 144 -1.09 10.74 8.85
CA ILE A 144 -2.09 11.51 9.61
C ILE A 144 -1.37 12.56 10.49
N VAL A 145 -0.37 12.13 11.26
CA VAL A 145 0.36 13.03 12.16
C VAL A 145 1.15 14.08 11.36
N GLY A 146 1.77 13.69 10.26
CA GLY A 146 2.58 14.61 9.46
C GLY A 146 1.78 15.64 8.67
N VAL A 147 0.55 15.32 8.26
CA VAL A 147 -0.35 16.28 7.59
C VAL A 147 -1.04 17.20 8.60
N ALA A 148 -1.22 16.74 9.86
CA ALA A 148 -1.85 17.53 10.91
C ALA A 148 -0.91 18.56 11.58
N LEU A 149 0.42 18.38 11.45
CA LEU A 149 1.46 19.27 12.00
C LEU A 149 2.13 20.11 10.93
#